data_637caeaf4ff98a2ecec14c5d18d9c9c5
#
_entry.id   637caeaf4ff98a2ecec14c5d18d9c9c5
#
_cell.length_a   1.000
_cell.length_b   1.000
_cell.length_c   1.000
_cell.angle_alpha   90.00
_cell.angle_beta   90.00
_cell.angle_gamma   90.00
#
_symmetry.space_group_name_H-M   'P 1'
#
loop_
_entity.id
_entity.type
_entity.pdbx_description
1 polymer ?
#
loop_
_entity_poly.entity_id
_entity_poly.type
_entity_poly.pdbx_seq_one_letter_code
_entity_poly.pdbx_strand_id
1 'polypeptide(L)'
;MTDWTPDRVRDRLTEAADVLKRLPAERVQGYFNLWPEVVHDFADQVGRMPEPMRLPPPPPAAITRMEGTLDWVKFLAPEDARLVWARAEGAPWKAICWRFGVARATAHRRWQYGLAVITLRLNGRPAPAKRSRMFLIEQANRLSNQ
;
A
#
# COMPACT_ATOMS: atom_id res chain seq x y z
N MET A 1 18.38 18.96 0.13
CA MET A 1 17.86 17.61 0.40
C MET A 1 16.54 17.74 1.13
N THR A 2 15.51 17.20 0.59
CA THR A 2 14.19 17.25 1.24
C THR A 2 14.09 16.02 2.16
N ASP A 3 14.06 16.26 3.45
CA ASP A 3 13.93 15.17 4.43
C ASP A 3 12.58 14.47 4.26
N TRP A 4 12.60 13.16 4.42
CA TRP A 4 11.38 12.35 4.42
C TRP A 4 10.62 12.55 5.72
N THR A 5 9.31 12.75 5.61
CA THR A 5 8.39 12.85 6.75
C THR A 5 7.38 11.70 6.70
N PRO A 6 6.78 11.33 7.83
CA PRO A 6 5.75 10.27 7.84
C PRO A 6 4.58 10.56 6.88
N ASP A 7 4.18 11.81 6.73
CA ASP A 7 3.12 12.21 5.81
C ASP A 7 3.53 11.98 4.35
N ARG A 8 4.75 12.34 3.96
CA ARG A 8 5.28 12.07 2.63
C ARG A 8 5.39 10.58 2.34
N VAL A 9 5.81 9.79 3.32
CA VAL A 9 5.87 8.33 3.20
C VAL A 9 4.46 7.76 3.01
N ARG A 10 3.49 8.22 3.79
CA ARG A 10 2.08 7.83 3.64
C ARG A 10 1.55 8.14 2.24
N ASP A 11 1.78 9.37 1.76
CA ASP A 11 1.29 9.81 0.46
C ASP A 11 1.92 9.01 -0.69
N ARG A 12 3.20 8.67 -0.59
CA ARG A 12 3.89 7.82 -1.55
C ARG A 12 3.37 6.37 -1.55
N LEU A 13 3.09 5.82 -0.38
CA LEU A 13 2.50 4.49 -0.27
C LEU A 13 1.08 4.45 -0.86
N THR A 14 0.29 5.48 -0.63
CA THR A 14 -1.06 5.62 -1.20
C THR A 14 -0.99 5.76 -2.73
N GLU A 15 -0.09 6.57 -3.25
CA GLU A 15 0.17 6.68 -4.69
C GLU A 15 0.59 5.32 -5.28
N ALA A 16 1.50 4.61 -4.63
CA ALA A 16 1.97 3.31 -5.10
C ALA A 16 0.85 2.28 -5.16
N ALA A 17 -0.02 2.23 -4.16
CA ALA A 17 -1.17 1.34 -4.14
C ALA A 17 -2.16 1.67 -5.26
N ASP A 18 -2.42 2.95 -5.53
CA ASP A 18 -3.28 3.38 -6.64
C ASP A 18 -2.68 3.01 -8.00
N VAL A 19 -1.40 3.28 -8.21
CA VAL A 19 -0.69 2.91 -9.45
C VAL A 19 -0.75 1.40 -9.68
N LEU A 20 -0.52 0.61 -8.64
CA LEU A 20 -0.55 -0.86 -8.74
C LEU A 20 -1.93 -1.37 -9.18
N LYS A 21 -3.01 -0.78 -8.67
CA LYS A 21 -4.38 -1.12 -9.07
C LYS A 21 -4.69 -0.77 -10.53
N ARG A 22 -4.01 0.24 -11.08
CA ARG A 22 -4.21 0.73 -12.45
C ARG A 22 -3.34 0.01 -13.47
N LEU A 23 -2.36 -0.79 -13.04
CA LEU A 23 -1.56 -1.60 -13.94
C LEU A 23 -2.42 -2.68 -14.60
N PRO A 24 -2.23 -2.94 -15.90
CA PRO A 24 -2.91 -4.04 -16.55
C PRO A 24 -2.52 -5.37 -15.91
N ALA A 25 -3.51 -6.26 -15.72
CA ALA A 25 -3.24 -7.61 -15.25
C ALA A 25 -2.30 -8.31 -16.24
N GLU A 26 -1.20 -8.90 -15.74
CA GLU A 26 -0.33 -9.73 -16.56
C GLU A 26 -1.16 -10.89 -17.13
N ARG A 27 -1.30 -10.91 -18.45
CA ARG A 27 -1.75 -12.11 -19.16
C ARG A 27 -0.55 -13.04 -19.23
N VAL A 28 -0.59 -14.12 -18.47
CA VAL A 28 0.40 -15.20 -18.62
C VAL A 28 0.29 -15.73 -20.06
N GLN A 29 1.24 -15.35 -20.91
CA GLN A 29 1.35 -15.93 -22.24
C GLN A 29 1.65 -17.43 -22.08
N GLY A 30 0.75 -18.29 -22.53
CA GLY A 30 0.96 -19.73 -22.53
C GLY A 30 -0.21 -20.57 -22.00
N TYR A 31 -1.20 -19.99 -21.39
CA TYR A 31 -2.45 -20.70 -21.10
C TYR A 31 -3.38 -20.55 -22.31
N PHE A 32 -3.29 -21.47 -23.26
CA PHE A 32 -4.35 -21.69 -24.22
C PHE A 32 -5.52 -22.29 -23.46
N ASN A 33 -6.53 -21.49 -23.19
CA ASN A 33 -7.79 -22.00 -22.72
C ASN A 33 -8.47 -22.70 -23.92
N LEU A 34 -8.38 -24.03 -23.96
CA LEU A 34 -9.04 -24.85 -24.97
C LEU A 34 -10.57 -24.94 -24.79
N TRP A 35 -11.11 -24.28 -23.76
CA TRP A 35 -12.55 -24.14 -23.60
C TRP A 35 -13.07 -23.14 -24.62
N PRO A 36 -14.10 -23.50 -25.42
CA PRO A 36 -14.75 -22.53 -26.28
C PRO A 36 -15.25 -21.36 -25.46
N GLU A 37 -15.05 -20.15 -25.94
CA GLU A 37 -15.63 -18.96 -25.33
C GLU A 37 -17.13 -19.21 -25.11
N VAL A 38 -17.54 -19.23 -23.86
CA VAL A 38 -18.98 -19.30 -23.54
C VAL A 38 -19.56 -17.98 -24.05
N VAL A 39 -20.25 -18.02 -25.16
CA VAL A 39 -21.04 -16.92 -25.66
C VAL A 39 -22.15 -16.69 -24.64
N HIS A 40 -21.98 -15.69 -23.80
CA HIS A 40 -23.00 -15.31 -22.84
C HIS A 40 -24.23 -14.82 -23.63
N ASP A 41 -25.32 -15.51 -23.48
CA ASP A 41 -26.59 -15.15 -24.10
C ASP A 41 -27.02 -13.77 -23.57
N PHE A 42 -27.75 -13.01 -24.39
CA PHE A 42 -28.23 -11.66 -24.06
C PHE A 42 -28.95 -11.61 -22.70
N ALA A 43 -29.59 -12.71 -22.31
CA ALA A 43 -30.26 -12.84 -21.02
C ALA A 43 -29.30 -12.73 -19.82
N ASP A 44 -28.04 -13.15 -19.97
CA ASP A 44 -27.02 -13.07 -18.93
C ASP A 44 -26.43 -11.65 -18.78
N GLN A 45 -26.68 -10.78 -19.73
CA GLN A 45 -26.22 -9.39 -19.71
C GLN A 45 -27.20 -8.45 -19.03
N VAL A 46 -28.47 -8.86 -18.91
CA VAL A 46 -29.51 -8.07 -18.23
C VAL A 46 -29.33 -8.23 -16.72
N GLY A 47 -28.73 -7.21 -16.10
CA GLY A 47 -28.46 -7.18 -14.66
C GLY A 47 -26.99 -7.09 -14.27
N ARG A 48 -26.08 -7.13 -15.23
CA ARG A 48 -24.68 -6.79 -14.94
C ARG A 48 -24.57 -5.31 -14.62
N MET A 49 -24.02 -5.00 -13.46
CA MET A 49 -23.57 -3.63 -13.17
C MET A 49 -22.64 -3.18 -14.29
N PRO A 50 -22.75 -1.90 -14.75
CA PRO A 50 -21.83 -1.38 -15.74
C PRO A 50 -20.39 -1.62 -15.26
N GLU A 51 -19.53 -2.10 -16.17
CA GLU A 51 -18.12 -2.28 -15.84
C GLU A 51 -17.57 -1.01 -15.20
N PRO A 52 -16.89 -1.09 -14.06
CA PRO A 52 -16.29 0.07 -13.44
C PRO A 52 -15.39 0.75 -14.47
N MET A 53 -15.57 2.05 -14.64
CA MET A 53 -14.79 2.85 -15.59
C MET A 53 -13.30 2.61 -15.33
N ARG A 54 -12.61 2.00 -16.29
CA ARG A 54 -11.17 1.75 -16.19
C ARG A 54 -10.45 3.08 -16.21
N LEU A 55 -9.75 3.37 -15.13
CA LEU A 55 -8.87 4.53 -15.06
C LEU A 55 -7.76 4.39 -16.13
N PRO A 56 -7.29 5.49 -16.72
CA PRO A 56 -6.21 5.45 -17.67
C PRO A 56 -4.95 4.82 -17.06
N PRO A 57 -4.09 4.17 -17.87
CA PRO A 57 -2.85 3.59 -17.38
C PRO A 57 -1.96 4.66 -16.74
N PRO A 58 -1.23 4.35 -15.66
CA PRO A 58 -0.38 5.31 -15.00
C PRO A 58 0.80 5.70 -15.90
N PRO A 59 1.30 6.95 -15.81
CA PRO A 59 2.47 7.37 -16.55
C PRO A 59 3.73 6.62 -16.08
N PRO A 60 4.74 6.42 -16.95
CA PRO A 60 5.97 5.69 -16.61
C PRO A 60 6.68 6.20 -15.35
N ALA A 61 6.71 7.50 -15.14
CA ALA A 61 7.32 8.10 -13.95
C ALA A 61 6.61 7.66 -12.64
N ALA A 62 5.30 7.48 -12.67
CA ALA A 62 4.54 6.98 -11.52
C ALA A 62 4.84 5.50 -11.24
N ILE A 63 5.05 4.70 -12.28
CA ILE A 63 5.46 3.30 -12.15
C ILE A 63 6.84 3.21 -11.50
N THR A 64 7.81 3.99 -11.94
CA THR A 64 9.15 4.04 -11.34
C THR A 64 9.10 4.43 -9.86
N ARG A 65 8.28 5.42 -9.52
CA ARG A 65 8.09 5.81 -8.11
C ARG A 65 7.44 4.69 -7.29
N MET A 66 6.47 3.99 -7.86
CA MET A 66 5.83 2.83 -7.21
C MET A 66 6.85 1.74 -6.92
N GLU A 67 7.66 1.36 -7.90
CA GLU A 67 8.69 0.32 -7.73
C GLU A 67 9.65 0.67 -6.58
N GLY A 68 10.16 1.90 -6.54
CA GLY A 68 10.98 2.37 -5.44
C GLY A 68 10.26 2.34 -4.09
N THR A 69 8.97 2.66 -4.07
CA THR A 69 8.16 2.66 -2.85
C THR A 69 7.89 1.24 -2.34
N LEU A 70 7.72 0.26 -3.23
CA LEU A 70 7.57 -1.14 -2.85
C LEU A 70 8.78 -1.68 -2.09
N ASP A 71 9.97 -1.20 -2.39
CA ASP A 71 11.18 -1.58 -1.66
C ASP A 71 11.17 -1.13 -0.19
N TRP A 72 10.47 -0.05 0.12
CA TRP A 72 10.37 0.44 1.50
C TRP A 72 9.62 -0.50 2.43
N VAL A 73 8.67 -1.25 1.88
CA VAL A 73 7.88 -2.22 2.65
C VAL A 73 8.76 -3.33 3.23
N LYS A 74 9.89 -3.63 2.59
CA LYS A 74 10.87 -4.61 3.05
C LYS A 74 11.56 -4.22 4.36
N PHE A 75 11.51 -2.94 4.75
CA PHE A 75 12.06 -2.47 6.03
C PHE A 75 11.21 -2.89 7.24
N LEU A 76 10.00 -3.35 7.01
CA LEU A 76 9.04 -3.70 8.05
C LEU A 76 8.97 -5.20 8.28
N ALA A 77 8.57 -5.60 9.50
CA ALA A 77 8.15 -6.96 9.77
C ALA A 77 6.94 -7.32 8.88
N PRO A 78 6.78 -8.59 8.46
CA PRO A 78 5.72 -8.98 7.52
C PRO A 78 4.31 -8.57 7.93
N GLU A 79 3.99 -8.66 9.23
CA GLU A 79 2.67 -8.26 9.74
C GLU A 79 2.45 -6.75 9.67
N ASP A 80 3.46 -5.96 10.05
CA ASP A 80 3.40 -4.50 9.98
C ASP A 80 3.35 -4.03 8.51
N ALA A 81 4.10 -4.67 7.63
CA ALA A 81 4.07 -4.41 6.21
C ALA A 81 2.69 -4.62 5.60
N ARG A 82 2.02 -5.72 5.93
CA ARG A 82 0.66 -6.02 5.46
C ARG A 82 -0.35 -4.99 5.96
N LEU A 83 -0.22 -4.56 7.22
CA LEU A 83 -1.12 -3.56 7.81
C LEU A 83 -0.93 -2.18 7.15
N VAL A 84 0.30 -1.74 6.99
CA VAL A 84 0.63 -0.48 6.33
C VAL A 84 0.14 -0.49 4.88
N TRP A 85 0.34 -1.58 4.16
CA TRP A 85 -0.12 -1.73 2.79
C TRP A 85 -1.64 -1.74 2.69
N ALA A 86 -2.33 -2.48 3.54
CA ALA A 86 -3.80 -2.49 3.58
C ALA A 86 -4.37 -1.08 3.78
N ARG A 87 -3.72 -0.28 4.63
CA ARG A 87 -4.12 1.11 4.83
C ARG A 87 -3.83 1.99 3.60
N ALA A 88 -2.72 1.77 2.93
CA ALA A 88 -2.38 2.46 1.67
C ALA A 88 -3.39 2.16 0.56
N GLU A 89 -3.92 0.96 0.51
CA GLU A 89 -5.00 0.57 -0.40
C GLU A 89 -6.36 1.20 -0.08
N GLY A 90 -6.48 1.92 1.01
CA GLY A 90 -7.70 2.59 1.44
C GLY A 90 -8.61 1.76 2.34
N ALA A 91 -8.13 0.63 2.88
CA ALA A 91 -8.93 -0.17 3.79
C ALA A 91 -9.34 0.65 5.05
N PRO A 92 -10.63 0.64 5.43
CA PRO A 92 -11.07 1.33 6.63
C PRO A 92 -10.50 0.64 7.88
N TRP A 93 -10.34 1.40 8.96
CA TRP A 93 -9.80 0.87 10.22
C TRP A 93 -10.58 -0.32 10.76
N LYS A 94 -11.89 -0.34 10.59
CA LYS A 94 -12.75 -1.47 10.99
C LYS A 94 -12.35 -2.77 10.29
N ALA A 95 -12.11 -2.73 8.98
CA ALA A 95 -11.69 -3.89 8.20
C ALA A 95 -10.28 -4.35 8.59
N ILE A 96 -9.36 -3.42 8.85
CA ILE A 96 -8.01 -3.72 9.31
C ILE A 96 -8.05 -4.41 10.67
N CYS A 97 -8.80 -3.87 11.64
CA CYS A 97 -8.96 -4.47 12.96
C CYS A 97 -9.50 -5.90 12.86
N TRP A 98 -10.47 -6.12 12.01
CA TRP A 98 -11.06 -7.43 11.79
C TRP A 98 -10.06 -8.42 11.18
N ARG A 99 -9.36 -8.00 10.13
CA ARG A 99 -8.38 -8.84 9.42
C ARG A 99 -7.20 -9.25 10.29
N PHE A 100 -6.70 -8.35 11.12
CA PHE A 100 -5.52 -8.56 11.95
C PHE A 100 -5.84 -8.96 13.39
N GLY A 101 -7.11 -9.00 13.78
CA GLY A 101 -7.54 -9.39 15.13
C GLY A 101 -7.01 -8.47 16.23
N VAL A 102 -6.92 -7.18 15.98
CA VAL A 102 -6.38 -6.17 16.91
C VAL A 102 -7.35 -5.04 17.15
N ALA A 103 -7.25 -4.41 18.33
CA ALA A 103 -8.01 -3.21 18.65
C ALA A 103 -7.55 -2.02 17.78
N ARG A 104 -8.46 -1.05 17.56
CA ARG A 104 -8.20 0.14 16.74
C ARG A 104 -6.96 0.92 17.18
N ALA A 105 -6.79 1.13 18.48
CA ALA A 105 -5.62 1.82 19.01
C ALA A 105 -4.32 1.08 18.70
N THR A 106 -4.33 -0.25 18.78
CA THR A 106 -3.18 -1.09 18.45
C THR A 106 -2.88 -1.05 16.96
N ALA A 107 -3.91 -1.18 16.10
CA ALA A 107 -3.76 -1.09 14.66
C ALA A 107 -3.17 0.26 14.23
N HIS A 108 -3.71 1.35 14.78
CA HIS A 108 -3.24 2.70 14.49
C HIS A 108 -1.79 2.91 14.93
N ARG A 109 -1.42 2.42 16.12
CA ARG A 109 -0.04 2.49 16.63
C ARG A 109 0.93 1.69 15.79
N ARG A 110 0.57 0.50 15.33
CA ARG A 110 1.38 -0.32 14.41
C ARG A 110 1.58 0.39 13.07
N TRP A 111 0.55 1.01 12.55
CA TRP A 111 0.63 1.78 11.31
C TRP A 111 1.57 2.99 11.46
N GLN A 112 1.42 3.78 12.51
CA GLN A 112 2.32 4.90 12.79
C GLN A 112 3.77 4.45 12.96
N TYR A 113 3.97 3.34 13.65
CA TYR A 113 5.29 2.74 13.81
C TYR A 113 5.90 2.33 12.48
N GLY A 114 5.14 1.70 11.60
CA GLY A 114 5.58 1.33 10.26
C GLY A 114 6.03 2.54 9.44
N LEU A 115 5.23 3.60 9.42
CA LEU A 115 5.60 4.86 8.76
C LEU A 115 6.87 5.48 9.37
N ALA A 116 7.01 5.44 10.70
CA ALA A 116 8.19 5.96 11.38
C ALA A 116 9.46 5.20 11.01
N VAL A 117 9.42 3.88 10.97
CA VAL A 117 10.56 3.04 10.57
C VAL A 117 11.00 3.37 9.14
N ILE A 118 10.08 3.45 8.21
CA ILE A 118 10.37 3.80 6.81
C ILE A 118 11.00 5.20 6.75
N THR A 119 10.39 6.18 7.41
CA THR A 119 10.87 7.57 7.43
C THR A 119 12.31 7.66 7.94
N LEU A 120 12.61 7.00 9.06
CA LEU A 120 13.95 7.00 9.64
C LEU A 120 14.97 6.34 8.72
N ARG A 121 14.60 5.22 8.10
CA ARG A 121 15.46 4.53 7.13
C ARG A 121 15.80 5.39 5.93
N LEU A 122 14.80 6.06 5.36
CA LEU A 122 14.99 6.93 4.20
C LEU A 122 15.87 8.15 4.50
N ASN A 123 15.86 8.62 5.75
CA ASN A 123 16.73 9.71 6.20
C ASN A 123 18.11 9.22 6.70
N GLY A 124 18.47 7.96 6.43
CA GLY A 124 19.75 7.38 6.86
C GLY A 124 19.88 7.20 8.38
N ARG A 125 18.79 7.21 9.11
CA ARG A 125 18.75 7.00 10.57
C ARG A 125 18.14 5.64 10.88
N PRO A 126 18.94 4.59 11.07
CA PRO A 126 18.40 3.27 11.37
C PRO A 126 17.63 3.29 12.70
N ALA A 127 16.45 2.68 12.69
CA ALA A 127 15.66 2.53 13.92
C ALA A 127 16.39 1.62 14.90
N PRO A 128 16.75 2.10 16.09
CA PRO A 128 17.43 1.27 17.07
C PRO A 128 16.51 0.15 17.57
N ALA A 129 16.96 -1.10 17.46
CA ALA A 129 16.19 -2.31 17.75
C ALA A 129 15.67 -2.42 19.19
N LYS A 130 16.25 -1.65 20.13
CA LYS A 130 15.92 -1.70 21.56
C LYS A 130 15.04 -0.54 22.06
N ARG A 131 14.56 0.33 21.18
CA ARG A 131 13.72 1.47 21.59
C ARG A 131 12.23 1.17 21.44
N SER A 132 11.42 1.82 22.28
CA SER A 132 9.97 1.65 22.20
C SER A 132 9.39 2.18 20.89
N ARG A 133 8.27 1.60 20.46
CA ARG A 133 7.55 2.07 19.26
C ARG A 133 7.17 3.55 19.35
N MET A 134 6.77 3.99 20.52
CA MET A 134 6.41 5.41 20.76
C MET A 134 7.59 6.35 20.55
N PHE A 135 8.78 5.96 21.01
CA PHE A 135 9.99 6.74 20.82
C PHE A 135 10.30 6.94 19.32
N LEU A 136 10.17 5.88 18.52
CA LEU A 136 10.43 5.96 17.08
C LEU A 136 9.40 6.81 16.35
N ILE A 137 8.14 6.74 16.75
CA ILE A 137 7.05 7.60 16.23
C ILE A 137 7.35 9.07 16.53
N GLU A 138 7.72 9.40 17.76
CA GLU A 138 8.09 10.76 18.13
C GLU A 138 9.30 11.28 17.36
N GLN A 139 10.31 10.44 17.19
CA GLN A 139 11.50 10.81 16.42
C GLN A 139 11.17 11.10 14.95
N ALA A 140 10.33 10.29 14.33
CA ALA A 140 9.90 10.52 12.96
C ALA A 140 9.03 11.78 12.83
N ASN A 141 8.14 12.03 13.79
CA ASN A 141 7.28 13.21 13.79
C ASN A 141 8.05 14.52 13.99
N ARG A 142 9.18 14.50 14.70
CA ARG A 142 10.06 15.68 14.82
C ARG A 142 10.63 16.15 13.48
N LEU A 143 10.78 15.23 12.53
CA LEU A 143 11.24 15.59 11.17
C LEU A 143 10.15 16.32 10.38
N SER A 144 8.87 16.18 10.78
CA SER A 144 7.76 16.91 10.14
C SER A 144 7.68 18.38 10.59
N ASN A 145 8.30 18.72 11.72
CA ASN A 145 8.23 20.05 12.34
C ASN A 145 9.48 20.91 12.11
N GLN A 146 10.43 20.44 11.29
CA GLN A 146 11.62 21.18 10.86
C GLN A 146 11.45 21.64 9.42
#